data_33a0091241075125f8095246be854467
#
_entry.id   33a0091241075125f8095246be854467
#
_cell.length_a   1.000
_cell.length_b   1.000
_cell.length_c   1.000
_cell.angle_alpha   90.00
_cell.angle_beta   90.00
_cell.angle_gamma   90.00
#
_symmetry.space_group_name_H-M   'P 1'
#
loop_
_entity.id
_entity.type
_entity.pdbx_description
1 polymer ?
#
loop_
_entity_poly.entity_id
_entity_poly.type
_entity_poly.pdbx_seq_one_letter_code
_entity_poly.pdbx_strand_id
1 'polypeptide(L)'
;MAPNTGGGYRRSYDKEGRIKDEVKGVISNIKKQAPKLKDINFNCLDYSLCTPRNLHRRTLIYCDPPYRDTTKYSGTKHFNYEKFYNWCRTMANAGHIVLISEYDMPEGFECIWEKEIKCMVDRNGDNRTERIEKLWLL
;
A
#
# COMPACT_ATOMS: atom_id res chain seq x y z
N MET A 1 -12.08 10.83 30.56
CA MET A 1 -11.85 9.71 29.63
C MET A 1 -10.74 10.09 28.68
N ALA A 2 -9.60 9.41 28.71
CA ALA A 2 -8.49 9.67 27.79
C ALA A 2 -8.89 9.28 26.37
N PRO A 3 -8.56 10.05 25.32
CA PRO A 3 -8.85 9.69 23.95
C PRO A 3 -8.10 8.40 23.61
N ASN A 4 -8.83 7.44 23.06
CA ASN A 4 -8.31 6.15 22.63
C ASN A 4 -7.37 6.39 21.44
N THR A 5 -6.08 6.58 21.72
CA THR A 5 -5.03 6.61 20.69
C THR A 5 -4.88 5.21 20.14
N GLY A 6 -5.57 4.93 19.02
CA GLY A 6 -5.59 3.64 18.37
C GLY A 6 -4.20 3.25 17.84
N GLY A 7 -3.47 2.51 18.64
CA GLY A 7 -2.13 2.00 18.35
C GLY A 7 -1.76 0.82 19.26
N GLY A 8 -2.74 0.22 19.92
CA GLY A 8 -2.51 -0.96 20.76
C GLY A 8 -2.30 -2.22 19.92
N TYR A 9 -1.29 -3.01 20.24
CA TYR A 9 -1.14 -4.36 19.72
C TYR A 9 -2.43 -5.15 19.97
N ARG A 10 -3.00 -5.72 18.90
CA ARG A 10 -4.17 -6.58 18.97
C ARG A 10 -3.75 -7.86 19.71
N ARG A 11 -4.31 -8.12 20.89
CA ARG A 11 -4.08 -9.39 21.56
C ARG A 11 -4.83 -10.47 20.81
N SER A 12 -4.13 -11.48 20.28
CA SER A 12 -4.71 -12.70 19.76
C SER A 12 -4.46 -13.86 20.71
N TYR A 13 -5.34 -14.85 20.66
CA TYR A 13 -5.27 -16.02 21.51
C TYR A 13 -5.06 -17.27 20.65
N ASP A 14 -4.36 -18.26 21.19
CA ASP A 14 -4.25 -19.57 20.56
C ASP A 14 -5.54 -20.39 20.80
N LYS A 15 -5.56 -21.62 20.28
CA LYS A 15 -6.71 -22.52 20.41
C LYS A 15 -6.97 -22.94 21.88
N GLU A 16 -5.98 -22.82 22.74
CA GLU A 16 -6.02 -23.11 24.17
C GLU A 16 -6.31 -21.86 25.02
N GLY A 17 -6.60 -20.71 24.37
CA GLY A 17 -6.94 -19.45 25.07
C GLY A 17 -5.74 -18.69 25.66
N ARG A 18 -4.49 -19.06 25.33
CA ARG A 18 -3.29 -18.35 25.79
C ARG A 18 -2.98 -17.17 24.87
N ILE A 19 -2.48 -16.09 25.43
CA ILE A 19 -2.07 -14.92 24.65
C ILE A 19 -0.92 -15.31 23.71
N LYS A 20 -1.11 -15.10 22.40
CA LYS A 20 -0.06 -15.28 21.41
C LYS A 20 0.99 -14.18 21.53
N ASP A 21 2.25 -14.55 21.48
CA ASP A 21 3.36 -13.61 21.34
C ASP A 21 3.48 -13.17 19.86
N GLU A 22 2.73 -12.13 19.51
CA GLU A 22 2.73 -11.56 18.16
C GLU A 22 4.12 -11.04 17.76
N VAL A 23 4.88 -10.50 18.71
CA VAL A 23 6.23 -9.98 18.45
C VAL A 23 7.17 -11.11 18.01
N LYS A 24 7.10 -12.26 18.68
CA LYS A 24 7.89 -13.44 18.32
C LYS A 24 7.52 -13.95 16.91
N GLY A 25 6.22 -13.93 16.56
CA GLY A 25 5.74 -14.27 15.23
C GLY A 25 6.29 -13.34 14.15
N VAL A 26 6.23 -12.03 14.39
CA VAL A 26 6.77 -11.00 13.47
C VAL A 26 8.28 -11.15 13.29
N ILE A 27 9.04 -11.31 14.37
CA ILE A 27 10.50 -11.52 14.30
C ILE A 27 10.84 -12.78 13.51
N SER A 28 10.10 -13.88 13.71
CA SER A 28 10.30 -15.12 12.96
C SER A 28 10.07 -14.91 11.45
N ASN A 29 9.02 -14.19 11.08
CA ASN A 29 8.73 -13.87 9.68
C ASN A 29 9.79 -12.98 9.06
N ILE A 30 10.25 -11.95 9.77
CA ILE A 30 11.34 -11.07 9.31
C ILE A 30 12.61 -11.89 9.05
N LYS A 31 13.00 -12.77 9.99
CA LYS A 31 14.20 -13.62 9.83
C LYS A 31 14.10 -14.54 8.61
N LYS A 32 12.92 -15.03 8.27
CA LYS A 32 12.70 -15.87 7.07
C LYS A 32 12.76 -15.07 5.77
N GLN A 33 12.32 -13.81 5.80
CA GLN A 33 12.23 -12.96 4.60
C GLN A 33 13.53 -12.18 4.33
N ALA A 34 14.25 -11.74 5.37
CA ALA A 34 15.44 -10.92 5.25
C ALA A 34 16.49 -11.44 4.25
N PRO A 35 16.80 -12.76 4.20
CA PRO A 35 17.75 -13.27 3.21
C PRO A 35 17.33 -13.07 1.75
N LYS A 36 16.01 -12.97 1.49
CA LYS A 36 15.45 -12.73 0.14
C LYS A 36 15.52 -11.26 -0.28
N LEU A 37 15.78 -10.36 0.66
CA LEU A 37 15.78 -8.91 0.46
C LEU A 37 17.19 -8.32 0.35
N LYS A 38 18.25 -9.17 0.35
CA LYS A 38 19.66 -8.72 0.37
C LYS A 38 20.07 -7.82 -0.80
N ASP A 39 19.43 -7.99 -1.97
CA ASP A 39 19.71 -7.22 -3.19
C ASP A 39 18.72 -6.06 -3.41
N ILE A 40 17.85 -5.79 -2.41
CA ILE A 40 16.84 -4.74 -2.47
C ILE A 40 17.35 -3.51 -1.72
N ASN A 41 17.29 -2.34 -2.37
CA ASN A 41 17.60 -1.07 -1.74
C ASN A 41 16.33 -0.47 -1.13
N PHE A 42 16.36 -0.20 0.16
CA PHE A 42 15.29 0.47 0.89
C PHE A 42 15.63 1.94 1.06
N ASN A 43 14.67 2.83 0.74
CA ASN A 43 14.81 4.25 0.93
C ASN A 43 13.55 4.79 1.62
N CYS A 44 13.71 5.86 2.39
CA CYS A 44 12.60 6.60 2.98
C CYS A 44 12.60 8.00 2.36
N LEU A 45 11.89 8.16 1.23
CA LEU A 45 11.86 9.38 0.42
C LEU A 45 10.41 9.68 0.01
N ASP A 46 10.13 10.95 -0.26
CA ASP A 46 8.92 11.32 -0.99
C ASP A 46 8.99 10.75 -2.42
N TYR A 47 7.87 10.23 -2.93
CA TYR A 47 7.83 9.61 -4.26
C TYR A 47 8.34 10.54 -5.37
N SER A 48 8.11 11.85 -5.25
CA SER A 48 8.56 12.84 -6.23
C SER A 48 10.09 12.96 -6.35
N LEU A 49 10.82 12.44 -5.36
CA LEU A 49 12.29 12.34 -5.36
C LEU A 49 12.77 10.97 -5.85
N CYS A 50 11.85 10.01 -6.05
CA CYS A 50 12.16 8.70 -6.58
C CYS A 50 12.27 8.80 -8.11
N THR A 51 13.49 8.87 -8.62
CA THR A 51 13.76 8.81 -10.05
C THR A 51 14.48 7.51 -10.38
N PRO A 52 14.15 6.84 -11.51
CA PRO A 52 14.90 5.67 -11.96
C PRO A 52 16.39 6.04 -12.12
N ARG A 53 17.27 5.21 -11.55
CA ARG A 53 18.73 5.45 -11.56
C ARG A 53 19.32 5.56 -12.97
N ASN A 54 18.66 4.94 -13.93
CA ASN A 54 19.08 4.96 -15.32
C ASN A 54 17.89 5.37 -16.20
N LEU A 55 17.80 6.63 -16.53
CA LEU A 55 16.74 7.20 -17.37
C LEU A 55 16.70 6.62 -18.79
N HIS A 56 17.77 5.95 -19.23
CA HIS A 56 17.83 5.31 -20.55
C HIS A 56 17.30 3.87 -20.55
N ARG A 57 16.96 3.31 -19.39
CA ARG A 57 16.39 1.98 -19.27
C ARG A 57 14.93 2.05 -18.86
N ARG A 58 14.10 1.35 -19.62
CA ARG A 58 12.70 1.15 -19.24
C ARG A 58 12.62 0.47 -17.87
N THR A 59 11.95 1.10 -16.93
CA THR A 59 11.81 0.66 -15.54
C THR A 59 10.34 0.37 -15.27
N LEU A 60 10.05 -0.67 -14.51
CA LEU A 60 8.73 -0.89 -13.94
C LEU A 60 8.65 -0.14 -12.59
N ILE A 61 7.69 0.75 -12.48
CA ILE A 61 7.39 1.52 -11.28
C ILE A 61 6.03 1.03 -10.76
N TYR A 62 6.03 0.41 -9.59
CA TYR A 62 4.79 0.01 -8.92
C TYR A 62 4.49 0.98 -7.77
N CYS A 63 3.28 1.52 -7.76
CA CYS A 63 2.81 2.49 -6.79
C CYS A 63 1.63 1.92 -6.00
N ASP A 64 1.72 2.03 -4.68
CA ASP A 64 0.64 1.70 -3.74
C ASP A 64 0.36 2.94 -2.87
N PRO A 65 -0.35 3.96 -3.44
CA PRO A 65 -0.64 5.19 -2.71
C PRO A 65 -1.68 4.96 -1.61
N PRO A 66 -1.85 5.89 -0.67
CA PRO A 66 -3.01 5.87 0.22
C PRO A 66 -4.29 5.90 -0.61
N TYR A 67 -5.16 4.92 -0.48
CA TYR A 67 -6.39 4.82 -1.26
C TYR A 67 -7.35 5.98 -0.97
N ARG A 68 -7.94 6.56 -2.03
CA ARG A 68 -8.59 7.86 -1.99
C ARG A 68 -9.72 7.96 -0.95
N ASP A 69 -10.59 7.00 -0.87
CA ASP A 69 -11.81 7.01 -0.04
C ASP A 69 -11.74 6.06 1.15
N THR A 70 -10.52 5.85 1.69
CA THR A 70 -10.31 5.00 2.85
C THR A 70 -10.02 5.79 4.11
N THR A 71 -10.03 5.11 5.26
CA THR A 71 -9.60 5.70 6.54
C THR A 71 -8.15 6.14 6.44
N LYS A 72 -7.92 7.46 6.43
CA LYS A 72 -6.59 8.05 6.31
C LYS A 72 -5.79 7.84 7.59
N TYR A 73 -4.60 7.32 7.47
CA TYR A 73 -3.61 7.34 8.54
C TYR A 73 -3.15 8.78 8.82
N SER A 74 -2.68 9.06 10.03
CA SER A 74 -2.26 10.40 10.43
C SER A 74 -1.25 11.04 9.45
N GLY A 75 -0.35 10.23 8.86
CA GLY A 75 0.65 10.68 7.89
C GLY A 75 0.15 10.86 6.46
N THR A 76 -1.07 10.39 6.12
CA THR A 76 -1.58 10.43 4.74
C THR A 76 -2.72 11.44 4.52
N LYS A 77 -3.09 12.20 5.56
CA LYS A 77 -4.20 13.17 5.50
C LYS A 77 -4.04 14.24 4.42
N HIS A 78 -2.82 14.56 4.05
CA HIS A 78 -2.46 15.63 3.12
C HIS A 78 -1.85 15.10 1.81
N PHE A 79 -2.07 13.80 1.49
CA PHE A 79 -1.57 13.25 0.23
C PHE A 79 -2.22 13.96 -0.95
N ASN A 80 -1.41 14.51 -1.85
CA ASN A 80 -1.87 15.24 -3.01
C ASN A 80 -1.95 14.31 -4.22
N TYR A 81 -3.15 13.81 -4.49
CA TYR A 81 -3.40 12.87 -5.59
C TYR A 81 -3.11 13.47 -6.97
N GLU A 82 -3.45 14.75 -7.21
CA GLU A 82 -3.18 15.40 -8.49
C GLU A 82 -1.68 15.51 -8.78
N LYS A 83 -0.90 15.91 -7.77
CA LYS A 83 0.57 15.92 -7.87
C LYS A 83 1.12 14.52 -8.15
N PHE A 84 0.55 13.49 -7.49
CA PHE A 84 0.94 12.11 -7.69
C PHE A 84 0.62 11.61 -9.11
N TYR A 85 -0.59 11.86 -9.61
CA TYR A 85 -0.96 11.46 -10.97
C TYR A 85 -0.11 12.15 -12.03
N ASN A 86 0.21 13.42 -11.85
CA ASN A 86 1.10 14.15 -12.74
C ASN A 86 2.52 13.59 -12.73
N TRP A 87 3.02 13.18 -11.57
CA TRP A 87 4.30 12.49 -11.48
C TRP A 87 4.26 11.14 -12.20
N CYS A 88 3.20 10.34 -12.04
CA CYS A 88 3.03 9.07 -12.76
C CYS A 88 3.05 9.29 -14.29
N ARG A 89 2.31 10.31 -14.78
CA ARG A 89 2.33 10.67 -16.22
C ARG A 89 3.72 11.09 -16.69
N THR A 90 4.45 11.83 -15.88
CA THR A 90 5.83 12.21 -16.19
C THR A 90 6.73 10.98 -16.34
N MET A 91 6.60 10.01 -15.45
CA MET A 91 7.37 8.76 -15.52
C MET A 91 6.99 7.93 -16.75
N ALA A 92 5.72 7.81 -17.06
CA ALA A 92 5.25 7.10 -18.25
C ALA A 92 5.72 7.77 -19.54
N ASN A 93 5.64 9.11 -19.63
CA ASN A 93 6.14 9.89 -20.77
C ASN A 93 7.67 9.78 -20.94
N ALA A 94 8.40 9.52 -19.87
CA ALA A 94 9.83 9.21 -19.92
C ALA A 94 10.14 7.77 -20.37
N GLY A 95 9.10 6.98 -20.73
CA GLY A 95 9.23 5.62 -21.27
C GLY A 95 9.26 4.51 -20.22
N HIS A 96 8.90 4.81 -18.97
CA HIS A 96 8.76 3.80 -17.92
C HIS A 96 7.37 3.18 -17.96
N ILE A 97 7.21 2.00 -17.36
CA ILE A 97 5.90 1.37 -17.12
C ILE A 97 5.48 1.74 -15.71
N VAL A 98 4.31 2.35 -15.55
CA VAL A 98 3.78 2.72 -14.24
C VAL A 98 2.54 1.87 -13.94
N LEU A 99 2.62 1.08 -12.86
CA LEU A 99 1.50 0.31 -12.32
C LEU A 99 1.05 0.92 -10.99
N ILE A 100 -0.26 1.03 -10.80
CA ILE A 100 -0.84 1.65 -9.62
C ILE A 100 -1.96 0.77 -9.08
N SER A 101 -1.91 0.42 -7.79
CA SER A 101 -3.04 -0.19 -7.11
C SER A 101 -3.91 0.91 -6.47
N GLU A 102 -5.17 0.99 -6.89
CA GLU A 102 -6.15 1.94 -6.38
C GLU A 102 -7.56 1.48 -6.79
N TYR A 103 -8.59 1.89 -6.09
CA TYR A 103 -9.97 1.54 -6.41
C TYR A 103 -10.46 2.24 -7.67
N ASP A 104 -10.08 3.49 -7.87
CA ASP A 104 -10.49 4.29 -9.02
C ASP A 104 -9.42 5.30 -9.42
N MET A 105 -9.26 5.52 -10.73
CA MET A 105 -8.26 6.41 -11.30
C MET A 105 -8.90 7.37 -12.30
N PRO A 106 -8.33 8.58 -12.47
CA PRO A 106 -8.82 9.52 -13.46
C PRO A 106 -8.59 9.01 -14.90
N GLU A 107 -9.18 9.70 -15.86
CA GLU A 107 -9.00 9.43 -17.28
C GLU A 107 -7.51 9.39 -17.70
N GLY A 108 -7.20 8.48 -18.61
CA GLY A 108 -5.85 8.24 -19.12
C GLY A 108 -5.08 7.13 -18.41
N PHE A 109 -5.67 6.49 -17.39
CA PHE A 109 -5.15 5.27 -16.77
C PHE A 109 -5.98 4.08 -17.21
N GLU A 110 -5.33 3.00 -17.65
CA GLU A 110 -5.98 1.78 -18.11
C GLU A 110 -6.10 0.76 -16.98
N CYS A 111 -7.32 0.29 -16.68
CA CYS A 111 -7.52 -0.81 -15.74
C CYS A 111 -7.15 -2.12 -16.42
N ILE A 112 -6.04 -2.74 -16.00
CA ILE A 112 -5.54 -3.99 -16.59
C ILE A 112 -5.89 -5.23 -15.76
N TRP A 113 -6.36 -5.04 -14.53
CA TRP A 113 -6.77 -6.13 -13.65
C TRP A 113 -7.70 -5.60 -12.56
N GLU A 114 -8.69 -6.43 -12.20
CA GLU A 114 -9.59 -6.16 -11.08
C GLU A 114 -9.98 -7.45 -10.36
N LYS A 115 -10.27 -7.33 -9.07
CA LYS A 115 -10.72 -8.44 -8.22
C LYS A 115 -11.61 -7.96 -7.09
N GLU A 116 -12.75 -8.61 -6.94
CA GLU A 116 -13.58 -8.43 -5.74
C GLU A 116 -12.88 -8.97 -4.49
N ILE A 117 -12.83 -8.14 -3.47
CA ILE A 117 -12.32 -8.51 -2.16
C ILE A 117 -13.39 -8.24 -1.08
N LYS A 118 -13.47 -9.12 -0.11
CA LYS A 118 -14.30 -8.92 1.08
C LYS A 118 -13.48 -8.20 2.13
N CYS A 119 -13.71 -6.90 2.30
CA CYS A 119 -13.07 -6.15 3.37
C CYS A 119 -13.59 -6.60 4.73
N MET A 120 -12.70 -7.16 5.55
CA MET A 120 -13.01 -7.57 6.93
C MET A 120 -12.95 -6.42 7.94
N VAL A 121 -12.86 -5.17 7.50
CA VAL A 121 -12.61 -4.02 8.37
C VAL A 121 -13.85 -3.14 8.45
N ASP A 122 -14.84 -3.61 9.19
CA ASP A 122 -15.72 -2.68 9.89
C ASP A 122 -15.70 -3.00 11.39
N ARG A 123 -15.51 -1.97 12.22
CA ARG A 123 -15.46 -2.09 13.69
C ARG A 123 -16.79 -2.54 14.33
N ASN A 124 -17.87 -2.49 13.57
CA ASN A 124 -19.22 -2.79 14.03
C ASN A 124 -19.77 -4.15 13.58
N GLY A 125 -18.97 -4.98 12.89
CA GLY A 125 -19.30 -6.40 12.65
C GLY A 125 -20.38 -6.69 11.61
N ASP A 126 -21.15 -5.73 11.12
CA ASP A 126 -22.35 -5.99 10.31
C ASP A 126 -22.30 -5.59 8.84
N ASN A 127 -21.30 -4.85 8.40
CA ASN A 127 -21.20 -4.46 6.99
C ASN A 127 -19.87 -4.93 6.38
N ARG A 128 -19.90 -6.11 5.77
CA ARG A 128 -18.87 -6.53 4.81
C ARG A 128 -19.05 -5.70 3.55
N THR A 129 -18.35 -4.58 3.45
CA THR A 129 -18.29 -3.85 2.19
C THR A 129 -17.45 -4.65 1.20
N GLU A 130 -18.07 -5.12 0.15
CA GLU A 130 -17.37 -5.66 -1.01
C GLU A 130 -16.67 -4.49 -1.70
N ARG A 131 -15.40 -4.64 -1.99
CA ARG A 131 -14.62 -3.65 -2.73
C ARG A 131 -13.93 -4.35 -3.89
N ILE A 132 -13.71 -3.60 -4.96
CA ILE A 132 -12.99 -4.10 -6.13
C ILE A 132 -11.58 -3.49 -6.07
N GLU A 133 -10.60 -4.33 -5.82
CA GLU A 133 -9.18 -3.97 -5.97
C GLU A 133 -8.86 -3.93 -7.47
N LYS A 134 -8.16 -2.89 -7.90
CA LYS A 134 -7.79 -2.72 -9.31
C LYS A 134 -6.30 -2.43 -9.45
N LEU A 135 -5.76 -2.83 -10.59
CA LEU A 135 -4.42 -2.48 -11.03
C LEU A 135 -4.51 -1.67 -12.32
N TRP A 136 -3.92 -0.51 -12.29
CA TRP A 136 -3.93 0.46 -13.37
C TRP A 136 -2.58 0.57 -14.04
N LEU A 137 -2.56 0.75 -15.34
CA LEU A 137 -1.39 0.94 -16.18
C LEU A 137 -1.37 2.35 -16.78
N LEU A 138 -0.16 2.91 -16.89
CA LEU A 138 0.13 4.13 -17.61
C LEU A 138 1.46 4.01 -18.37
#